data_da7bc161c24c2ab36384d4dd0f724ad3
#
_entry.id   da7bc161c24c2ab36384d4dd0f724ad3
#
_cell.length_a   1.000
_cell.length_b   1.000
_cell.length_c   1.000
_cell.angle_alpha   90.00
_cell.angle_beta   90.00
_cell.angle_gamma   90.00
#
_symmetry.space_group_name_H-M   'P 1'
#
loop_
_entity.id
_entity.type
_entity.pdbx_description
1 polymer ?
#
loop_
_entity_poly.entity_id
_entity_poly.type
_entity_poly.pdbx_seq_one_letter_code
_entity_poly.pdbx_strand_id
1 'polypeptide(L)'
;MFCYSVDLEKLQKWSKGIMATGLCLLFTAFMLALQAQTADSKATVETRSLLKNLRKLAGKKVIFGHQDDLAYGVTWKYEHGRSDIKDVTGEYPALFGWDIAGLQNDAPVNIDSIPFAKMKEFIRSVYDMGAVNTISWHLHNPVNGKTAWDTTSSSIPQILPGGQKNGIFNSWLDKVAAFMNSLKGSDGKSIPILFRPFHELTGSWFWWGKNESTPEQFKQLWCYTVNYLKVKKGVHNLIYVYNTAGFSTTGEFLERYPGDGYADILSFDAYQYGNLAGGEAFVKEVREKLKIANAVASTHKKLMAFAETGYEAVPDPRWWTNVLWRAIEGFPVSYVMVWRNAGYIPSAKNYHYYAPYEGHLSAPDFIRFYKMDKVMFEKDIRNQKIYTDPGR
;
A
#
# COMPACT_ATOMS: atom_id res chain seq x y z
N MET A 1 -65.56 22.98 -36.64
CA MET A 1 -64.55 23.73 -35.86
C MET A 1 -64.32 22.96 -34.55
N PHE A 2 -63.35 22.02 -34.56
CA PHE A 2 -63.04 21.19 -33.40
C PHE A 2 -61.84 21.82 -32.65
N CYS A 3 -62.06 22.36 -31.45
CA CYS A 3 -61.01 22.79 -30.56
C CYS A 3 -60.44 21.58 -29.82
N TYR A 4 -59.18 21.21 -30.05
CA TYR A 4 -58.43 20.33 -29.18
C TYR A 4 -57.89 21.14 -28.00
N SER A 5 -58.39 20.91 -26.79
CA SER A 5 -57.78 21.45 -25.59
C SER A 5 -56.58 20.60 -25.22
N VAL A 6 -55.40 21.19 -25.29
CA VAL A 6 -54.15 20.56 -24.81
C VAL A 6 -54.14 20.68 -23.27
N ASP A 7 -54.11 19.52 -22.61
CA ASP A 7 -54.09 19.40 -21.17
C ASP A 7 -52.72 19.83 -20.61
N LEU A 8 -52.60 21.11 -20.24
CA LEU A 8 -51.40 21.72 -19.71
C LEU A 8 -50.93 21.11 -18.39
N GLU A 9 -51.82 20.51 -17.58
CA GLU A 9 -51.47 19.83 -16.33
C GLU A 9 -50.66 18.54 -16.57
N LYS A 10 -50.97 17.80 -17.66
CA LYS A 10 -50.23 16.60 -18.02
C LYS A 10 -48.81 16.93 -18.49
N LEU A 11 -48.62 18.01 -19.23
CA LEU A 11 -47.29 18.48 -19.67
C LEU A 11 -46.41 18.95 -18.48
N GLN A 12 -47.01 19.61 -17.47
CA GLN A 12 -46.27 20.00 -16.27
C GLN A 12 -45.86 18.82 -15.37
N LYS A 13 -46.68 17.77 -15.28
CA LYS A 13 -46.31 16.54 -14.55
C LYS A 13 -45.21 15.75 -15.25
N TRP A 14 -45.21 15.72 -16.59
CA TRP A 14 -44.16 15.07 -17.37
C TRP A 14 -42.80 15.81 -17.26
N SER A 15 -42.81 17.14 -17.32
CA SER A 15 -41.59 17.94 -17.19
C SER A 15 -40.95 17.83 -15.79
N LYS A 16 -41.79 17.78 -14.71
CA LYS A 16 -41.29 17.57 -13.33
C LYS A 16 -40.72 16.16 -13.10
N GLY A 17 -41.31 15.13 -13.72
CA GLY A 17 -40.82 13.76 -13.65
C GLY A 17 -39.46 13.58 -14.38
N ILE A 18 -39.29 14.18 -15.56
CA ILE A 18 -38.06 14.13 -16.34
C ILE A 18 -36.93 14.91 -15.66
N MET A 19 -37.23 16.09 -15.06
CA MET A 19 -36.25 16.86 -14.28
C MET A 19 -35.80 16.13 -13.02
N ALA A 20 -36.74 15.50 -12.28
CA ALA A 20 -36.40 14.74 -11.07
C ALA A 20 -35.55 13.48 -11.37
N THR A 21 -35.88 12.74 -12.41
CA THR A 21 -35.08 11.57 -12.87
C THR A 21 -33.70 11.99 -13.43
N GLY A 22 -33.64 13.08 -14.19
CA GLY A 22 -32.38 13.62 -14.69
C GLY A 22 -31.46 14.12 -13.55
N LEU A 23 -32.03 14.78 -12.53
CA LEU A 23 -31.29 15.25 -11.36
C LEU A 23 -30.79 14.08 -10.50
N CYS A 24 -31.59 13.03 -10.30
CA CYS A 24 -31.19 11.81 -9.62
C CYS A 24 -30.07 11.05 -10.36
N LEU A 25 -30.15 10.96 -11.68
CA LEU A 25 -29.11 10.31 -12.51
C LEU A 25 -27.81 11.12 -12.51
N LEU A 26 -27.88 12.45 -12.55
CA LEU A 26 -26.71 13.33 -12.42
C LEU A 26 -26.11 13.26 -11.04
N PHE A 27 -26.91 13.22 -10.00
CA PHE A 27 -26.44 13.10 -8.60
C PHE A 27 -25.83 11.73 -8.32
N THR A 28 -26.41 10.65 -8.83
CA THR A 28 -25.84 9.29 -8.72
C THR A 28 -24.56 9.16 -9.55
N ALA A 29 -24.48 9.72 -10.75
CA ALA A 29 -23.26 9.76 -11.56
C ALA A 29 -22.16 10.60 -10.89
N PHE A 30 -22.51 11.73 -10.29
CA PHE A 30 -21.58 12.58 -9.53
C PHE A 30 -21.08 11.88 -8.25
N MET A 31 -21.97 11.17 -7.52
CA MET A 31 -21.61 10.38 -6.34
C MET A 31 -20.74 9.16 -6.71
N LEU A 32 -20.99 8.51 -7.84
CA LEU A 32 -20.15 7.43 -8.38
C LEU A 32 -18.78 7.94 -8.83
N ALA A 33 -18.71 9.13 -9.40
CA ALA A 33 -17.45 9.78 -9.77
C ALA A 33 -16.61 10.16 -8.53
N LEU A 34 -17.25 10.61 -7.45
CA LEU A 34 -16.57 10.87 -6.16
C LEU A 34 -16.02 9.60 -5.49
N GLN A 35 -16.67 8.44 -5.70
CA GLN A 35 -16.20 7.16 -5.14
C GLN A 35 -14.96 6.59 -5.82
N ALA A 36 -14.63 7.05 -7.04
CA ALA A 36 -13.49 6.57 -7.83
C ALA A 36 -12.26 7.49 -7.74
N GLN A 37 -12.34 8.57 -6.98
CA GLN A 37 -11.30 9.59 -7.01
C GLN A 37 -10.11 9.20 -6.14
N THR A 38 -8.89 9.25 -6.74
CA THR A 38 -7.62 9.18 -6.01
C THR A 38 -7.38 10.49 -5.23
N ALA A 39 -6.52 10.45 -4.20
CA ALA A 39 -6.03 11.64 -3.48
C ALA A 39 -5.36 12.66 -4.43
N ASP A 40 -4.90 12.21 -5.59
CA ASP A 40 -4.44 13.05 -6.69
C ASP A 40 -5.48 13.09 -7.82
N SER A 41 -6.15 14.21 -7.99
CA SER A 41 -7.14 14.42 -9.06
C SER A 41 -6.53 14.35 -10.48
N LYS A 42 -5.20 14.51 -10.62
CA LYS A 42 -4.44 14.41 -11.86
C LYS A 42 -3.77 13.04 -12.05
N ALA A 43 -4.06 12.06 -11.19
CA ALA A 43 -3.49 10.72 -11.31
C ALA A 43 -3.60 10.17 -12.74
N THR A 44 -2.61 9.40 -13.18
CA THR A 44 -2.61 8.77 -14.50
C THR A 44 -3.81 7.83 -14.68
N VAL A 45 -4.14 7.48 -15.91
CA VAL A 45 -5.24 6.54 -16.20
C VAL A 45 -4.96 5.20 -15.53
N GLU A 46 -3.72 4.72 -15.61
CA GLU A 46 -3.28 3.46 -15.02
C GLU A 46 -3.40 3.48 -13.49
N THR A 47 -3.05 4.60 -12.86
CA THR A 47 -3.14 4.78 -11.39
C THR A 47 -4.60 4.77 -10.92
N ARG A 48 -5.49 5.49 -11.63
CA ARG A 48 -6.93 5.45 -11.31
C ARG A 48 -7.53 4.07 -11.55
N SER A 49 -7.11 3.41 -12.64
CA SER A 49 -7.56 2.05 -12.97
C SER A 49 -7.14 1.05 -11.92
N LEU A 50 -5.88 1.11 -11.47
CA LEU A 50 -5.39 0.26 -10.37
C LEU A 50 -6.26 0.43 -9.12
N LEU A 51 -6.47 1.64 -8.63
CA LEU A 51 -7.28 1.87 -7.42
C LEU A 51 -8.73 1.39 -7.61
N LYS A 52 -9.33 1.66 -8.76
CA LYS A 52 -10.69 1.21 -9.11
C LYS A 52 -10.82 -0.31 -9.12
N ASN A 53 -9.84 -1.00 -9.71
CA ASN A 53 -9.85 -2.46 -9.80
C ASN A 53 -9.53 -3.12 -8.45
N LEU A 54 -8.63 -2.56 -7.65
CA LEU A 54 -8.43 -2.99 -6.26
C LEU A 54 -9.73 -2.92 -5.45
N ARG A 55 -10.53 -1.85 -5.61
CA ARG A 55 -11.86 -1.73 -4.96
C ARG A 55 -12.85 -2.81 -5.39
N LYS A 56 -12.83 -3.22 -6.65
CA LYS A 56 -13.70 -4.30 -7.16
C LYS A 56 -13.34 -5.67 -6.59
N LEU A 57 -12.05 -5.88 -6.30
CA LEU A 57 -11.52 -7.14 -5.77
C LEU A 57 -11.69 -7.23 -4.25
N ALA A 58 -11.59 -6.11 -3.54
CA ALA A 58 -11.68 -6.07 -2.07
C ALA A 58 -12.97 -6.75 -1.56
N GLY A 59 -12.82 -7.61 -0.55
CA GLY A 59 -13.89 -8.42 0.02
C GLY A 59 -14.23 -9.69 -0.78
N LYS A 60 -13.78 -9.82 -2.03
CA LYS A 60 -13.93 -11.03 -2.86
C LYS A 60 -12.64 -11.83 -2.91
N LYS A 61 -11.53 -11.14 -3.06
CA LYS A 61 -10.18 -11.68 -3.21
C LYS A 61 -9.20 -10.88 -2.36
N VAL A 62 -8.09 -11.50 -1.97
CA VAL A 62 -6.96 -10.88 -1.27
C VAL A 62 -5.71 -11.07 -2.11
N ILE A 63 -5.02 -9.99 -2.42
CA ILE A 63 -3.76 -10.00 -3.16
C ILE A 63 -2.63 -10.39 -2.19
N PHE A 64 -1.88 -11.44 -2.50
CA PHE A 64 -0.69 -11.82 -1.73
C PHE A 64 0.54 -11.08 -2.23
N GLY A 65 1.32 -10.52 -1.30
CA GLY A 65 2.53 -9.78 -1.58
C GLY A 65 3.75 -10.27 -0.79
N HIS A 66 4.95 -9.99 -1.34
CA HIS A 66 6.22 -10.27 -0.72
C HIS A 66 7.20 -9.11 -0.94
N GLN A 67 7.92 -8.72 0.11
CA GLN A 67 8.93 -7.66 0.05
C GLN A 67 10.19 -8.17 -0.65
N ASP A 68 10.75 -7.37 -1.57
CA ASP A 68 12.02 -7.60 -2.29
C ASP A 68 12.12 -8.90 -3.10
N ASP A 69 11.01 -9.52 -3.43
CA ASP A 69 10.90 -10.89 -3.95
C ASP A 69 11.77 -11.20 -5.18
N LEU A 70 12.02 -10.23 -6.08
CA LEU A 70 12.86 -10.42 -7.27
C LEU A 70 14.33 -10.08 -7.06
N ALA A 71 14.66 -9.49 -5.92
CA ALA A 71 16.03 -9.04 -5.67
C ALA A 71 16.88 -10.13 -5.06
N TYR A 72 16.32 -10.86 -4.13
CA TYR A 72 17.02 -11.94 -3.41
C TYR A 72 16.01 -12.86 -2.70
N GLY A 73 16.47 -14.02 -2.28
CA GLY A 73 15.81 -14.97 -1.41
C GLY A 73 16.76 -15.53 -0.36
N VAL A 74 16.33 -16.59 0.33
CA VAL A 74 17.08 -17.15 1.46
C VAL A 74 18.51 -17.59 1.07
N THR A 75 18.71 -18.09 -0.16
CA THR A 75 19.99 -18.65 -0.61
C THR A 75 20.54 -18.05 -1.90
N TRP A 76 19.89 -17.01 -2.43
CA TRP A 76 20.24 -16.45 -3.74
C TRP A 76 20.10 -14.93 -3.77
N LYS A 77 20.77 -14.27 -4.73
CA LYS A 77 20.70 -12.83 -4.95
C LYS A 77 20.84 -12.51 -6.44
N TYR A 78 19.91 -11.70 -6.98
CA TYR A 78 19.90 -11.20 -8.36
C TYR A 78 19.90 -12.28 -9.46
N GLU A 79 19.38 -13.47 -9.16
CA GLU A 79 19.17 -14.49 -10.18
C GLU A 79 17.93 -14.16 -11.02
N HIS A 80 18.10 -14.10 -12.34
CA HIS A 80 17.04 -13.68 -13.25
C HIS A 80 15.82 -14.60 -13.19
N GLY A 81 14.65 -14.00 -12.93
CA GLY A 81 13.38 -14.71 -12.92
C GLY A 81 13.16 -15.63 -11.72
N ARG A 82 14.04 -15.59 -10.72
CA ARG A 82 13.92 -16.38 -9.49
C ARG A 82 13.08 -15.64 -8.44
N SER A 83 12.41 -16.40 -7.60
CA SER A 83 11.62 -15.96 -6.46
C SER A 83 11.40 -17.17 -5.55
N ASP A 84 11.64 -17.01 -4.23
CA ASP A 84 11.35 -18.08 -3.27
C ASP A 84 9.87 -18.48 -3.30
N ILE A 85 8.96 -17.53 -3.52
CA ILE A 85 7.53 -17.79 -3.67
C ILE A 85 7.26 -18.66 -4.90
N LYS A 86 7.87 -18.33 -6.03
CA LYS A 86 7.71 -19.07 -7.28
C LYS A 86 8.37 -20.44 -7.21
N ASP A 87 9.51 -20.58 -6.55
CA ASP A 87 10.19 -21.86 -6.38
C ASP A 87 9.29 -22.85 -5.59
N VAL A 88 8.46 -22.34 -4.65
CA VAL A 88 7.52 -23.16 -3.87
C VAL A 88 6.20 -23.40 -4.59
N THR A 89 5.63 -22.40 -5.28
CA THR A 89 4.26 -22.46 -5.81
C THR A 89 4.18 -22.65 -7.32
N GLY A 90 5.27 -22.38 -8.04
CA GLY A 90 5.30 -22.27 -9.50
C GLY A 90 4.85 -20.92 -10.03
N GLU A 91 4.59 -19.94 -9.13
CA GLU A 91 4.01 -18.64 -9.48
C GLU A 91 4.57 -17.51 -8.60
N TYR A 92 4.69 -16.31 -9.15
CA TYR A 92 5.11 -15.12 -8.41
C TYR A 92 4.00 -14.60 -7.49
N PRO A 93 4.33 -13.82 -6.43
CA PRO A 93 3.33 -13.05 -5.70
C PRO A 93 2.65 -12.03 -6.64
N ALA A 94 1.47 -11.56 -6.27
CA ALA A 94 0.73 -10.58 -7.04
C ALA A 94 1.07 -9.12 -6.68
N LEU A 95 1.76 -8.91 -5.55
CA LEU A 95 2.24 -7.60 -5.10
C LEU A 95 3.69 -7.71 -4.61
N PHE A 96 4.49 -6.73 -4.98
CA PHE A 96 5.93 -6.68 -4.66
C PHE A 96 6.22 -5.40 -3.89
N GLY A 97 6.86 -5.55 -2.73
CA GLY A 97 7.29 -4.45 -1.90
C GLY A 97 8.72 -4.04 -2.20
N TRP A 98 9.02 -2.75 -2.07
CA TRP A 98 10.35 -2.14 -2.19
C TRP A 98 10.51 -1.07 -1.13
N ASP A 99 11.76 -0.72 -0.78
CA ASP A 99 12.06 0.44 0.05
C ASP A 99 13.04 1.37 -0.62
N ILE A 100 12.85 2.68 -0.48
CA ILE A 100 13.69 3.70 -1.11
C ILE A 100 14.60 4.46 -0.13
N ALA A 101 14.79 3.95 1.08
CA ALA A 101 15.78 4.53 2.00
C ALA A 101 17.18 4.51 1.38
N GLY A 102 17.91 5.61 1.54
CA GLY A 102 19.21 5.83 0.90
C GLY A 102 19.11 6.69 -0.37
N LEU A 103 17.98 6.69 -1.08
CA LEU A 103 17.77 7.54 -2.26
C LEU A 103 17.99 9.04 -1.94
N GLN A 104 17.53 9.47 -0.77
CA GLN A 104 17.68 10.85 -0.29
C GLN A 104 19.14 11.29 -0.14
N ASN A 105 20.04 10.36 0.12
CA ASN A 105 21.48 10.61 0.35
C ASN A 105 22.35 10.24 -0.86
N ASP A 106 21.77 10.02 -2.03
CA ASP A 106 22.46 9.56 -3.24
C ASP A 106 23.24 8.24 -3.03
N ALA A 107 22.76 7.40 -2.09
CA ALA A 107 23.35 6.10 -1.89
C ALA A 107 23.16 5.23 -3.15
N PRO A 108 24.15 4.39 -3.50
CA PRO A 108 24.04 3.53 -4.68
C PRO A 108 23.02 2.40 -4.49
N VAL A 109 22.70 2.07 -3.24
CA VAL A 109 21.80 0.99 -2.83
C VAL A 109 20.80 1.48 -1.76
N ASN A 110 19.67 0.81 -1.66
CA ASN A 110 18.71 1.06 -0.59
C ASN A 110 19.15 0.38 0.73
N ILE A 111 18.31 0.50 1.77
CA ILE A 111 18.52 -0.11 3.10
C ILE A 111 18.72 -1.64 3.02
N ASP A 112 18.11 -2.30 2.03
CA ASP A 112 18.19 -3.74 1.82
C ASP A 112 19.31 -4.15 0.85
N SER A 113 20.25 -3.21 0.58
CA SER A 113 21.39 -3.39 -0.31
C SER A 113 21.02 -3.69 -1.77
N ILE A 114 19.85 -3.22 -2.21
CA ILE A 114 19.42 -3.31 -3.62
C ILE A 114 19.85 -2.05 -4.36
N PRO A 115 20.65 -2.16 -5.46
CA PRO A 115 20.97 -1.03 -6.30
C PRO A 115 19.71 -0.40 -6.90
N PHE A 116 19.58 0.93 -6.82
CA PHE A 116 18.39 1.63 -7.36
C PHE A 116 18.17 1.40 -8.86
N ALA A 117 19.24 1.20 -9.63
CA ALA A 117 19.13 0.82 -11.04
C ALA A 117 18.40 -0.53 -11.22
N LYS A 118 18.82 -1.57 -10.45
CA LYS A 118 18.15 -2.88 -10.46
C LYS A 118 16.74 -2.80 -9.91
N MET A 119 16.49 -2.02 -8.87
CA MET A 119 15.13 -1.81 -8.34
C MET A 119 14.19 -1.27 -9.42
N LYS A 120 14.62 -0.33 -10.26
CA LYS A 120 13.82 0.17 -11.39
C LYS A 120 13.52 -0.93 -12.41
N GLU A 121 14.48 -1.81 -12.70
CA GLU A 121 14.30 -2.96 -13.59
C GLU A 121 13.27 -3.93 -13.01
N PHE A 122 13.35 -4.24 -11.72
CA PHE A 122 12.39 -5.11 -11.03
C PHE A 122 10.99 -4.50 -11.00
N ILE A 123 10.85 -3.21 -10.64
CA ILE A 123 9.58 -2.49 -10.64
C ILE A 123 8.93 -2.52 -12.04
N ARG A 124 9.73 -2.33 -13.10
CA ARG A 124 9.25 -2.45 -14.48
C ARG A 124 8.77 -3.88 -14.78
N SER A 125 9.57 -4.89 -14.44
CA SER A 125 9.22 -6.30 -14.66
C SER A 125 7.91 -6.67 -13.96
N VAL A 126 7.70 -6.20 -12.72
CA VAL A 126 6.46 -6.40 -11.97
C VAL A 126 5.26 -5.77 -12.68
N TYR A 127 5.40 -4.52 -13.15
CA TYR A 127 4.34 -3.86 -13.92
C TYR A 127 4.03 -4.58 -15.24
N ASP A 128 5.07 -4.94 -15.98
CA ASP A 128 4.94 -5.59 -17.30
C ASP A 128 4.31 -6.98 -17.20
N MET A 129 4.49 -7.69 -16.06
CA MET A 129 3.77 -8.95 -15.78
C MET A 129 2.34 -8.74 -15.25
N GLY A 130 1.91 -7.49 -15.04
CA GLY A 130 0.56 -7.17 -14.56
C GLY A 130 0.38 -7.22 -13.04
N ALA A 131 1.45 -7.37 -12.28
CA ALA A 131 1.45 -7.37 -10.82
C ALA A 131 1.60 -5.96 -10.23
N VAL A 132 1.43 -5.80 -8.93
CA VAL A 132 1.36 -4.51 -8.23
C VAL A 132 2.68 -4.19 -7.54
N ASN A 133 3.12 -2.94 -7.60
CA ASN A 133 4.26 -2.42 -6.85
C ASN A 133 3.80 -1.59 -5.65
N THR A 134 4.37 -1.84 -4.47
CA THR A 134 4.26 -0.97 -3.28
C THR A 134 5.64 -0.51 -2.85
N ILE A 135 5.76 0.74 -2.39
CA ILE A 135 7.04 1.33 -1.98
C ILE A 135 6.88 1.97 -0.60
N SER A 136 7.68 1.53 0.36
CA SER A 136 7.91 2.18 1.65
C SER A 136 9.13 3.10 1.59
N TRP A 137 9.31 3.91 2.63
CA TRP A 137 10.46 4.80 2.74
C TRP A 137 10.94 4.89 4.19
N HIS A 138 11.94 4.10 4.56
CA HIS A 138 12.66 4.24 5.83
C HIS A 138 13.59 5.45 5.77
N LEU A 139 12.99 6.61 5.72
CA LEU A 139 13.69 7.86 5.48
C LEU A 139 14.56 8.25 6.68
N HIS A 140 15.80 8.61 6.43
CA HIS A 140 16.71 9.12 7.44
C HIS A 140 16.13 10.36 8.12
N ASN A 141 16.61 10.68 9.33
CA ASN A 141 16.22 11.92 10.01
C ASN A 141 16.84 13.13 9.31
N PRO A 142 16.05 14.05 8.71
CA PRO A 142 16.58 15.16 7.93
C PRO A 142 17.32 16.22 8.77
N VAL A 143 17.16 16.19 10.10
CA VAL A 143 17.77 17.16 11.01
C VAL A 143 19.23 16.82 11.28
N ASN A 144 19.53 15.53 11.45
CA ASN A 144 20.87 15.07 11.85
C ASN A 144 21.49 14.02 10.91
N GLY A 145 20.76 13.56 9.89
CA GLY A 145 21.25 12.59 8.90
C GLY A 145 21.30 11.14 9.38
N LYS A 146 20.90 10.86 10.63
CA LYS A 146 20.86 9.49 11.15
C LYS A 146 19.72 8.68 10.53
N THR A 147 19.63 7.38 10.87
CA THR A 147 18.65 6.47 10.31
C THR A 147 17.21 6.81 10.71
N ALA A 148 16.23 6.11 10.13
CA ALA A 148 14.82 6.24 10.47
C ALA A 148 14.53 6.00 11.97
N TRP A 149 15.32 5.16 12.61
CA TRP A 149 15.19 4.78 14.04
C TRP A 149 15.80 5.80 15.02
N ASP A 150 16.28 6.96 14.54
CA ASP A 150 16.77 8.00 15.43
C ASP A 150 15.62 8.85 15.98
N THR A 151 15.35 8.74 17.28
CA THR A 151 14.28 9.44 17.99
C THR A 151 14.82 10.58 18.89
N THR A 152 16.07 11.04 18.67
CA THR A 152 16.73 11.99 19.57
C THR A 152 16.32 13.44 19.38
N SER A 153 15.56 13.78 18.33
CA SER A 153 15.18 15.17 18.03
C SER A 153 13.77 15.31 17.52
N SER A 154 13.10 16.39 17.92
CA SER A 154 11.81 16.81 17.35
C SER A 154 12.04 17.36 15.94
N SER A 155 11.97 16.51 14.94
CA SER A 155 12.41 16.81 13.56
C SER A 155 11.34 17.51 12.73
N ILE A 156 10.05 17.18 12.91
CA ILE A 156 8.99 17.64 12.02
C ILE A 156 8.89 19.17 11.93
N PRO A 157 8.89 19.94 13.00
CA PRO A 157 8.84 21.41 12.90
C PRO A 157 10.01 22.01 12.13
N GLN A 158 11.20 21.37 12.18
CA GLN A 158 12.40 21.86 11.53
C GLN A 158 12.39 21.65 10.01
N ILE A 159 11.63 20.69 9.52
CA ILE A 159 11.56 20.31 8.09
C ILE A 159 10.33 20.84 7.37
N LEU A 160 9.34 21.36 8.09
CA LEU A 160 8.19 22.05 7.52
C LEU A 160 8.55 23.47 7.02
N PRO A 161 7.71 24.11 6.20
CA PRO A 161 7.93 25.48 5.75
C PRO A 161 8.21 26.45 6.91
N GLY A 162 9.30 27.21 6.81
CA GLY A 162 9.82 28.07 7.88
C GLY A 162 10.83 27.42 8.80
N GLY A 163 10.95 26.09 8.80
CA GLY A 163 11.96 25.36 9.57
C GLY A 163 13.34 25.37 8.91
N GLN A 164 14.39 25.36 9.74
CA GLN A 164 15.80 25.49 9.29
C GLN A 164 16.26 24.36 8.35
N LYS A 165 15.62 23.21 8.39
CA LYS A 165 15.95 22.01 7.59
C LYS A 165 14.97 21.74 6.44
N ASN A 166 14.03 22.66 6.20
CA ASN A 166 13.05 22.52 5.12
C ASN A 166 13.73 22.36 3.74
N GLY A 167 14.83 23.10 3.49
CA GLY A 167 15.60 22.97 2.24
C GLY A 167 16.17 21.57 2.03
N ILE A 168 16.65 20.92 3.09
CA ILE A 168 17.17 19.54 3.02
C ILE A 168 16.01 18.58 2.70
N PHE A 169 14.90 18.69 3.42
CA PHE A 169 13.74 17.83 3.17
C PHE A 169 13.19 18.00 1.76
N ASN A 170 13.13 19.23 1.25
CA ASN A 170 12.74 19.51 -0.14
C ASN A 170 13.66 18.84 -1.15
N SER A 171 14.98 18.90 -0.93
CA SER A 171 15.95 18.23 -1.82
C SER A 171 15.75 16.70 -1.84
N TRP A 172 15.37 16.11 -0.71
CA TRP A 172 15.03 14.69 -0.62
C TRP A 172 13.76 14.34 -1.36
N LEU A 173 12.72 15.18 -1.21
CA LEU A 173 11.48 15.03 -1.97
C LEU A 173 11.68 15.22 -3.49
N ASP A 174 12.65 16.06 -3.89
CA ASP A 174 13.04 16.20 -5.30
C ASP A 174 13.59 14.90 -5.87
N LYS A 175 14.44 14.20 -5.12
CA LYS A 175 14.99 12.90 -5.53
C LYS A 175 13.93 11.83 -5.59
N VAL A 176 13.03 11.77 -4.60
CA VAL A 176 11.87 10.85 -4.62
C VAL A 176 11.01 11.13 -5.86
N ALA A 177 10.70 12.40 -6.13
CA ALA A 177 9.91 12.78 -7.31
C ALA A 177 10.59 12.38 -8.63
N ALA A 178 11.89 12.60 -8.73
CA ALA A 178 12.67 12.19 -9.92
C ALA A 178 12.66 10.66 -10.10
N PHE A 179 12.82 9.91 -9.02
CA PHE A 179 12.74 8.45 -9.03
C PHE A 179 11.34 7.98 -9.49
N MET A 180 10.26 8.43 -8.85
CA MET A 180 8.89 8.03 -9.16
C MET A 180 8.49 8.39 -10.60
N ASN A 181 8.86 9.58 -11.09
CA ASN A 181 8.61 10.01 -12.47
C ASN A 181 9.43 9.21 -13.51
N SER A 182 10.56 8.61 -13.12
CA SER A 182 11.40 7.77 -13.97
C SER A 182 10.85 6.35 -14.16
N LEU A 183 9.89 5.92 -13.35
CA LEU A 183 9.33 4.57 -13.40
C LEU A 183 8.36 4.44 -14.58
N LYS A 184 8.82 3.75 -15.64
CA LYS A 184 8.07 3.53 -16.87
C LYS A 184 8.03 2.05 -17.21
N GLY A 185 6.84 1.57 -17.61
CA GLY A 185 6.65 0.25 -18.19
C GLY A 185 7.26 0.13 -19.58
N SER A 186 7.30 -1.07 -20.12
CA SER A 186 7.74 -1.31 -21.52
C SER A 186 6.81 -0.63 -22.53
N ASP A 187 5.58 -0.33 -22.15
CA ASP A 187 4.61 0.45 -22.93
C ASP A 187 4.82 1.98 -22.85
N GLY A 188 5.85 2.44 -22.15
CA GLY A 188 6.19 3.85 -21.95
C GLY A 188 5.31 4.58 -20.93
N LYS A 189 4.30 3.93 -20.36
CA LYS A 189 3.40 4.53 -19.37
C LYS A 189 4.06 4.62 -18.00
N SER A 190 3.59 5.57 -17.19
CA SER A 190 4.02 5.69 -15.79
C SER A 190 3.50 4.52 -14.98
N ILE A 191 4.39 3.85 -14.24
CA ILE A 191 4.05 2.71 -13.41
C ILE A 191 3.33 3.19 -12.14
N PRO A 192 2.08 2.76 -11.87
CA PRO A 192 1.40 3.07 -10.62
C PRO A 192 2.10 2.44 -9.42
N ILE A 193 2.25 3.20 -8.35
CA ILE A 193 2.90 2.78 -7.11
C ILE A 193 1.96 3.00 -5.93
N LEU A 194 1.78 1.98 -5.09
CA LEU A 194 1.21 2.13 -3.75
C LEU A 194 2.31 2.71 -2.86
N PHE A 195 2.28 4.02 -2.62
CA PHE A 195 3.35 4.71 -1.87
C PHE A 195 2.98 4.85 -0.40
N ARG A 196 3.82 4.34 0.47
CA ARG A 196 3.62 4.23 1.92
C ARG A 196 4.73 4.98 2.68
N PRO A 197 4.77 6.34 2.59
CA PRO A 197 5.70 7.14 3.37
C PRO A 197 5.29 7.15 4.84
N PHE A 198 6.25 7.34 5.74
CA PHE A 198 6.01 7.49 7.18
C PHE A 198 5.15 6.36 7.76
N HIS A 199 5.39 5.13 7.33
CA HIS A 199 4.67 3.94 7.78
C HIS A 199 4.83 3.72 9.29
N GLU A 200 3.95 2.87 9.85
CA GLU A 200 3.93 2.55 11.28
C GLU A 200 3.87 3.79 12.20
N LEU A 201 3.19 4.84 11.75
CA LEU A 201 3.17 6.18 12.34
C LEU A 201 2.66 6.24 13.79
N THR A 202 1.95 5.22 14.26
CA THR A 202 1.50 5.09 15.65
C THR A 202 2.51 4.38 16.54
N GLY A 203 3.60 3.84 15.97
CA GLY A 203 4.76 3.35 16.70
C GLY A 203 5.64 4.49 17.24
N SER A 204 6.61 4.14 18.10
CA SER A 204 7.53 5.09 18.74
C SER A 204 8.99 4.90 18.33
N TRP A 205 9.26 4.06 17.35
CA TRP A 205 10.62 3.68 16.94
C TRP A 205 11.17 4.47 15.75
N PHE A 206 10.34 5.25 15.05
CA PHE A 206 10.76 6.13 13.97
C PHE A 206 10.68 7.60 14.39
N TRP A 207 11.54 8.46 13.82
CA TRP A 207 11.58 9.89 14.13
C TRP A 207 10.26 10.63 13.76
N TRP A 208 9.41 10.05 12.92
CA TRP A 208 8.06 10.56 12.58
C TRP A 208 6.96 9.95 13.45
N GLY A 209 7.30 9.03 14.35
CA GLY A 209 6.37 8.25 15.13
C GLY A 209 5.62 9.04 16.20
N LYS A 210 4.75 8.33 16.92
CA LYS A 210 3.80 8.90 17.89
C LYS A 210 4.48 9.73 19.00
N ASN A 211 5.62 9.29 19.50
CA ASN A 211 6.30 9.97 20.60
C ASN A 211 7.15 11.16 20.13
N GLU A 212 7.46 11.25 18.83
CA GLU A 212 8.38 12.23 18.27
C GLU A 212 7.67 13.44 17.67
N SER A 213 6.34 13.39 17.57
CA SER A 213 5.54 14.45 16.97
C SER A 213 4.13 14.52 17.52
N THR A 214 3.53 15.71 17.51
CA THR A 214 2.09 15.84 17.77
C THR A 214 1.27 15.33 16.56
N PRO A 215 0.00 14.96 16.75
CA PRO A 215 -0.88 14.61 15.65
C PRO A 215 -0.94 15.68 14.55
N GLU A 216 -0.98 16.96 14.92
CA GLU A 216 -1.05 18.10 13.99
C GLU A 216 0.23 18.24 13.19
N GLN A 217 1.40 18.09 13.82
CA GLN A 217 2.71 18.11 13.14
C GLN A 217 2.81 16.97 12.12
N PHE A 218 2.37 15.77 12.49
CA PHE A 218 2.37 14.64 11.56
C PHE A 218 1.44 14.87 10.37
N LYS A 219 0.20 15.35 10.59
CA LYS A 219 -0.74 15.71 9.52
C LYS A 219 -0.15 16.75 8.58
N GLN A 220 0.53 17.77 9.13
CA GLN A 220 1.22 18.78 8.34
C GLN A 220 2.34 18.17 7.49
N LEU A 221 3.18 17.30 8.07
CA LEU A 221 4.24 16.58 7.35
C LEU A 221 3.68 15.77 6.19
N TRP A 222 2.63 14.99 6.44
CA TRP A 222 1.96 14.18 5.43
C TRP A 222 1.40 15.04 4.30
N CYS A 223 0.57 16.04 4.64
CA CYS A 223 -0.04 16.93 3.65
C CYS A 223 1.01 17.69 2.84
N TYR A 224 2.08 18.15 3.49
CA TYR A 224 3.20 18.82 2.83
C TYR A 224 3.86 17.90 1.82
N THR A 225 4.23 16.68 2.22
CA THR A 225 4.86 15.67 1.36
C THR A 225 4.00 15.34 0.15
N VAL A 226 2.71 15.03 0.36
CA VAL A 226 1.77 14.71 -0.72
C VAL A 226 1.61 15.89 -1.68
N ASN A 227 1.43 17.11 -1.18
CA ASN A 227 1.30 18.29 -2.04
C ASN A 227 2.60 18.61 -2.78
N TYR A 228 3.74 18.42 -2.13
CA TYR A 228 5.04 18.61 -2.79
C TYR A 228 5.20 17.68 -3.98
N LEU A 229 4.92 16.39 -3.80
CA LEU A 229 5.03 15.40 -4.88
C LEU A 229 4.01 15.65 -5.99
N LYS A 230 2.71 15.72 -5.67
CA LYS A 230 1.65 15.81 -6.70
C LYS A 230 1.53 17.18 -7.33
N VAL A 231 1.67 18.28 -6.55
CA VAL A 231 1.43 19.64 -7.05
C VAL A 231 2.71 20.29 -7.53
N LYS A 232 3.78 20.28 -6.71
CA LYS A 232 5.03 20.98 -7.04
C LYS A 232 5.88 20.19 -8.04
N LYS A 233 5.88 18.84 -7.95
CA LYS A 233 6.74 17.98 -8.78
C LYS A 233 6.01 17.20 -9.88
N GLY A 234 4.68 17.26 -9.94
CA GLY A 234 3.89 16.60 -10.97
C GLY A 234 4.01 15.07 -10.96
N VAL A 235 4.16 14.46 -9.78
CA VAL A 235 4.19 13.01 -9.63
C VAL A 235 2.75 12.52 -9.55
N HIS A 236 2.24 11.93 -10.63
CA HIS A 236 0.83 11.56 -10.79
C HIS A 236 0.57 10.05 -10.89
N ASN A 237 1.58 9.25 -10.53
CA ASN A 237 1.50 7.78 -10.54
C ASN A 237 1.48 7.16 -9.14
N LEU A 238 1.16 7.93 -8.09
CA LEU A 238 1.12 7.44 -6.72
C LEU A 238 -0.32 7.25 -6.22
N ILE A 239 -0.52 6.14 -5.49
CA ILE A 239 -1.66 5.87 -4.61
C ILE A 239 -1.11 5.95 -3.19
N TYR A 240 -1.62 6.88 -2.39
CA TYR A 240 -1.08 7.15 -1.05
C TYR A 240 -1.67 6.20 -0.01
N VAL A 241 -0.80 5.48 0.68
CA VAL A 241 -1.15 4.46 1.68
C VAL A 241 -0.83 4.97 3.09
N TYR A 242 -1.87 5.35 3.84
CA TYR A 242 -1.76 5.70 5.26
C TYR A 242 -1.58 4.42 6.06
N ASN A 243 -0.53 4.34 6.89
CA ASN A 243 -0.14 3.10 7.53
C ASN A 243 0.17 3.28 9.02
N THR A 244 -0.55 2.55 9.85
CA THR A 244 -0.39 2.51 11.31
C THR A 244 0.28 1.21 11.77
N ALA A 245 0.67 1.13 13.05
CA ALA A 245 1.10 -0.11 13.71
C ALA A 245 0.18 -0.43 14.90
N GLY A 246 0.50 0.07 16.10
CA GLY A 246 -0.30 -0.14 17.31
C GLY A 246 -1.50 0.81 17.39
N PHE A 247 -2.71 0.26 17.54
CA PHE A 247 -3.95 0.96 17.86
C PHE A 247 -4.97 -0.03 18.42
N SER A 248 -5.87 0.46 19.27
CA SER A 248 -6.93 -0.32 19.93
C SER A 248 -8.30 0.31 19.76
N THR A 249 -8.36 1.53 19.22
CA THR A 249 -9.61 2.28 19.01
C THR A 249 -9.60 2.98 17.65
N THR A 250 -10.79 3.33 17.16
CA THR A 250 -10.97 4.18 15.97
C THR A 250 -10.30 5.55 16.15
N GLY A 251 -10.38 6.11 17.37
CA GLY A 251 -9.73 7.40 17.69
C GLY A 251 -8.22 7.33 17.53
N GLU A 252 -7.58 6.29 18.07
CA GLU A 252 -6.13 6.09 17.91
C GLU A 252 -5.72 5.86 16.46
N PHE A 253 -6.51 5.10 15.69
CA PHE A 253 -6.25 4.89 14.27
C PHE A 253 -6.30 6.20 13.46
N LEU A 254 -7.26 7.09 13.77
CA LEU A 254 -7.51 8.35 13.07
C LEU A 254 -6.78 9.56 13.67
N GLU A 255 -6.12 9.43 14.83
CA GLU A 255 -5.48 10.55 15.54
C GLU A 255 -4.60 11.40 14.61
N ARG A 256 -3.85 10.73 13.72
CA ARG A 256 -2.88 11.34 12.79
C ARG A 256 -3.35 11.31 11.34
N TYR A 257 -4.60 10.93 11.09
CA TYR A 257 -5.13 10.83 9.73
C TYR A 257 -5.20 12.20 9.04
N PRO A 258 -4.58 12.34 7.86
CA PRO A 258 -4.45 13.65 7.18
C PRO A 258 -5.71 14.09 6.45
N GLY A 259 -6.74 13.25 6.43
CA GLY A 259 -8.00 13.49 5.72
C GLY A 259 -8.09 12.78 4.37
N ASP A 260 -9.33 12.66 3.86
CA ASP A 260 -9.69 11.84 2.70
C ASP A 260 -9.03 12.30 1.38
N GLY A 261 -8.68 13.58 1.27
CA GLY A 261 -7.98 14.14 0.09
C GLY A 261 -6.47 13.82 0.04
N TYR A 262 -5.95 13.11 1.05
CA TYR A 262 -4.52 12.86 1.21
C TYR A 262 -4.13 11.39 1.37
N ALA A 263 -5.10 10.48 1.42
CA ALA A 263 -4.88 9.05 1.50
C ALA A 263 -5.91 8.30 0.64
N ASP A 264 -5.48 7.21 0.03
CA ASP A 264 -6.29 6.35 -0.84
C ASP A 264 -6.58 5.00 -0.20
N ILE A 265 -5.62 4.47 0.53
CA ILE A 265 -5.66 3.18 1.22
C ILE A 265 -5.33 3.42 2.70
N LEU A 266 -6.07 2.78 3.58
CA LEU A 266 -5.81 2.74 5.02
C LEU A 266 -5.22 1.38 5.35
N SER A 267 -4.13 1.34 6.10
CA SER A 267 -3.43 0.09 6.39
C SER A 267 -2.81 0.06 7.77
N PHE A 268 -2.37 -1.11 8.15
CA PHE A 268 -1.56 -1.31 9.34
C PHE A 268 -0.54 -2.42 9.12
N ASP A 269 0.46 -2.45 10.01
CA ASP A 269 1.49 -3.47 10.09
C ASP A 269 1.38 -4.19 11.45
N ALA A 270 1.55 -5.51 11.45
CA ALA A 270 1.61 -6.32 12.66
C ALA A 270 2.34 -7.62 12.39
N TYR A 271 3.20 -8.02 13.31
CA TYR A 271 4.01 -9.24 13.22
C TYR A 271 3.72 -10.19 14.38
N GLN A 272 3.80 -11.48 14.10
CA GLN A 272 3.82 -12.47 15.17
C GLN A 272 5.22 -12.53 15.77
N TYR A 273 5.31 -12.34 17.08
CA TYR A 273 6.53 -12.48 17.85
C TYR A 273 6.46 -13.68 18.80
N GLY A 274 7.61 -14.09 19.31
CA GLY A 274 7.71 -15.14 20.31
C GLY A 274 7.59 -16.56 19.71
N ASN A 275 6.98 -17.46 20.48
CA ASN A 275 6.88 -18.88 20.13
C ASN A 275 5.57 -19.23 19.40
N LEU A 276 5.41 -20.51 19.04
CA LEU A 276 4.23 -21.03 18.33
C LEU A 276 2.91 -20.77 19.07
N ALA A 277 2.91 -20.77 20.42
CA ALA A 277 1.71 -20.52 21.21
C ALA A 277 1.18 -19.08 21.02
N GLY A 278 2.00 -18.16 20.54
CA GLY A 278 1.59 -16.79 20.20
C GLY A 278 0.66 -16.68 18.99
N GLY A 279 0.50 -17.72 18.18
CA GLY A 279 -0.32 -17.68 16.98
C GLY A 279 -1.79 -17.32 17.22
N GLU A 280 -2.42 -17.88 18.25
CA GLU A 280 -3.82 -17.55 18.58
C GLU A 280 -3.96 -16.11 19.09
N ALA A 281 -3.00 -15.61 19.86
CA ALA A 281 -3.00 -14.22 20.32
C ALA A 281 -2.84 -13.26 19.13
N PHE A 282 -1.96 -13.58 18.18
CA PHE A 282 -1.76 -12.82 16.95
C PHE A 282 -3.03 -12.80 16.08
N VAL A 283 -3.69 -13.95 15.87
CA VAL A 283 -4.97 -14.01 15.16
C VAL A 283 -5.99 -13.09 15.82
N LYS A 284 -6.14 -13.14 17.13
CA LYS A 284 -7.07 -12.28 17.88
C LYS A 284 -6.72 -10.80 17.69
N GLU A 285 -5.46 -10.42 17.87
CA GLU A 285 -4.99 -9.05 17.73
C GLU A 285 -5.28 -8.51 16.32
N VAL A 286 -4.88 -9.23 15.27
CA VAL A 286 -5.08 -8.82 13.88
C VAL A 286 -6.57 -8.68 13.57
N ARG A 287 -7.42 -9.60 14.03
CA ARG A 287 -8.87 -9.50 13.81
C ARG A 287 -9.49 -8.28 14.48
N GLU A 288 -9.06 -7.92 15.71
CA GLU A 288 -9.53 -6.69 16.37
C GLU A 288 -9.07 -5.44 15.60
N LYS A 289 -7.82 -5.39 15.17
CA LYS A 289 -7.31 -4.31 14.30
C LYS A 289 -8.09 -4.22 12.99
N LEU A 290 -8.37 -5.35 12.34
CA LEU A 290 -9.14 -5.39 11.09
C LEU A 290 -10.59 -4.92 11.28
N LYS A 291 -11.24 -5.21 12.40
CA LYS A 291 -12.59 -4.66 12.70
C LYS A 291 -12.56 -3.13 12.73
N ILE A 292 -11.58 -2.55 13.42
CA ILE A 292 -11.43 -1.10 13.54
C ILE A 292 -11.10 -0.49 12.16
N ALA A 293 -10.07 -1.00 11.50
CA ALA A 293 -9.60 -0.50 10.21
C ALA A 293 -10.69 -0.60 9.13
N ASN A 294 -11.47 -1.70 9.11
CA ASN A 294 -12.60 -1.87 8.20
C ASN A 294 -13.74 -0.87 8.46
N ALA A 295 -14.08 -0.62 9.73
CA ALA A 295 -15.09 0.38 10.07
C ALA A 295 -14.68 1.78 9.62
N VAL A 296 -13.41 2.16 9.85
CA VAL A 296 -12.84 3.43 9.39
C VAL A 296 -12.82 3.49 7.86
N ALA A 297 -12.29 2.47 7.18
CA ALA A 297 -12.20 2.44 5.73
C ALA A 297 -13.58 2.55 5.07
N SER A 298 -14.58 1.88 5.62
CA SER A 298 -15.97 1.96 5.14
C SER A 298 -16.55 3.38 5.29
N THR A 299 -16.35 4.02 6.46
CA THR A 299 -16.83 5.38 6.74
C THR A 299 -16.18 6.39 5.79
N HIS A 300 -14.87 6.27 5.56
CA HIS A 300 -14.08 7.16 4.71
C HIS A 300 -14.06 6.74 3.23
N LYS A 301 -14.79 5.67 2.85
CA LYS A 301 -14.82 5.12 1.49
C LYS A 301 -13.43 4.82 0.92
N LYS A 302 -12.54 4.30 1.77
CA LYS A 302 -11.17 3.92 1.43
C LYS A 302 -11.03 2.41 1.32
N LEU A 303 -9.96 1.95 0.68
CA LEU A 303 -9.52 0.57 0.76
C LEU A 303 -8.82 0.31 2.09
N MET A 304 -8.84 -0.94 2.53
CA MET A 304 -8.08 -1.41 3.67
C MET A 304 -7.05 -2.44 3.23
N ALA A 305 -5.85 -2.39 3.83
CA ALA A 305 -4.80 -3.35 3.58
C ALA A 305 -4.08 -3.78 4.88
N PHE A 306 -3.52 -4.97 4.86
CA PHE A 306 -2.57 -5.46 5.86
C PHE A 306 -1.18 -5.37 5.21
N ALA A 307 -0.55 -4.18 5.36
CA ALA A 307 0.54 -3.77 4.48
C ALA A 307 1.88 -4.41 4.81
N GLU A 308 2.10 -4.83 6.07
CA GLU A 308 3.21 -5.69 6.44
C GLU A 308 2.81 -6.69 7.51
N THR A 309 3.31 -7.91 7.36
CA THR A 309 3.13 -8.97 8.36
C THR A 309 4.22 -10.03 8.24
N GLY A 310 4.23 -10.94 9.19
CA GLY A 310 5.07 -12.11 9.14
C GLY A 310 5.29 -12.77 10.51
N TYR A 311 5.91 -13.92 10.45
CA TYR A 311 6.47 -14.62 11.59
C TYR A 311 7.89 -15.02 11.20
N GLU A 312 8.89 -14.43 11.84
CA GLU A 312 10.30 -14.61 11.45
C GLU A 312 10.67 -16.08 11.43
N ALA A 313 11.33 -16.50 10.36
CA ALA A 313 11.70 -17.89 10.05
C ALA A 313 10.53 -18.88 9.93
N VAL A 314 9.29 -18.42 10.02
CA VAL A 314 8.06 -19.22 9.88
C VAL A 314 8.14 -20.61 10.53
N PRO A 315 8.45 -20.71 11.84
CA PRO A 315 8.68 -21.99 12.50
C PRO A 315 7.41 -22.84 12.70
N ASP A 316 6.22 -22.27 12.45
CA ASP A 316 4.96 -23.02 12.43
C ASP A 316 4.72 -23.61 11.03
N PRO A 317 4.70 -24.97 10.88
CA PRO A 317 4.45 -25.60 9.59
C PRO A 317 3.05 -25.33 9.02
N ARG A 318 2.11 -24.77 9.81
CA ARG A 318 0.74 -24.46 9.40
C ARG A 318 0.39 -22.98 9.54
N TRP A 319 1.38 -22.11 9.59
CA TRP A 319 1.17 -20.69 9.82
C TRP A 319 0.29 -20.01 8.76
N TRP A 320 0.39 -20.42 7.53
CA TRP A 320 -0.29 -19.80 6.39
C TRP A 320 -1.80 -19.98 6.45
N THR A 321 -2.26 -21.20 6.74
CA THR A 321 -3.69 -21.51 6.81
C THR A 321 -4.27 -21.31 8.20
N ASN A 322 -3.53 -21.70 9.25
CA ASN A 322 -4.05 -21.69 10.62
C ASN A 322 -3.86 -20.36 11.35
N VAL A 323 -2.94 -19.50 10.89
CA VAL A 323 -2.67 -18.20 11.53
C VAL A 323 -3.01 -17.08 10.57
N LEU A 324 -2.25 -16.90 9.48
CA LEU A 324 -2.43 -15.75 8.58
C LEU A 324 -3.83 -15.73 7.96
N TRP A 325 -4.26 -16.83 7.35
CA TRP A 325 -5.58 -16.88 6.72
C TRP A 325 -6.70 -16.65 7.73
N ARG A 326 -6.67 -17.35 8.86
CA ARG A 326 -7.68 -17.15 9.93
C ARG A 326 -7.71 -15.72 10.47
N ALA A 327 -6.59 -15.04 10.47
CA ALA A 327 -6.53 -13.64 10.89
C ALA A 327 -7.28 -12.71 9.92
N ILE A 328 -7.17 -12.94 8.60
CA ILE A 328 -7.69 -12.02 7.58
C ILE A 328 -9.01 -12.45 6.94
N GLU A 329 -9.39 -13.72 7.02
CA GLU A 329 -10.61 -14.22 6.40
C GLU A 329 -11.87 -13.50 6.92
N GLY A 330 -12.80 -13.20 5.99
CA GLY A 330 -14.04 -12.50 6.31
C GLY A 330 -13.92 -10.97 6.34
N PHE A 331 -12.72 -10.40 6.19
CA PHE A 331 -12.49 -8.96 6.08
C PHE A 331 -12.19 -8.55 4.62
N PRO A 332 -12.58 -7.34 4.19
CA PRO A 332 -12.32 -6.84 2.84
C PRO A 332 -10.89 -6.31 2.69
N VAL A 333 -9.90 -7.11 3.06
CA VAL A 333 -8.48 -6.78 2.90
C VAL A 333 -8.14 -6.78 1.42
N SER A 334 -7.64 -5.68 0.89
CA SER A 334 -7.26 -5.57 -0.52
C SER A 334 -5.98 -6.33 -0.83
N TYR A 335 -4.99 -6.24 0.04
CA TYR A 335 -3.76 -7.03 -0.03
C TYR A 335 -3.19 -7.33 1.35
N VAL A 336 -2.43 -8.41 1.43
CA VAL A 336 -1.56 -8.75 2.56
C VAL A 336 -0.15 -8.95 2.03
N MET A 337 0.85 -8.34 2.67
CA MET A 337 2.25 -8.50 2.27
C MET A 337 3.08 -9.04 3.43
N VAL A 338 3.83 -10.11 3.18
CA VAL A 338 4.83 -10.59 4.13
C VAL A 338 6.19 -9.94 3.84
N TRP A 339 6.98 -9.78 4.92
CA TRP A 339 8.28 -9.14 4.82
C TRP A 339 9.28 -10.00 4.06
N ARG A 340 10.48 -9.48 3.86
CA ARG A 340 11.53 -10.00 2.96
C ARG A 340 12.19 -11.30 3.41
N ASN A 341 12.79 -12.00 2.45
CA ASN A 341 13.60 -13.18 2.66
C ASN A 341 15.11 -12.85 2.54
N ALA A 342 15.69 -12.23 3.59
CA ALA A 342 17.11 -11.84 3.57
C ALA A 342 18.10 -13.00 3.83
N GLY A 343 17.60 -14.16 4.22
CA GLY A 343 18.45 -15.30 4.54
C GLY A 343 19.17 -15.16 5.88
N TYR A 344 20.39 -15.71 5.99
CA TYR A 344 21.18 -15.57 7.20
C TYR A 344 21.86 -14.20 7.30
N ILE A 345 21.63 -13.48 8.41
CA ILE A 345 22.23 -12.19 8.70
C ILE A 345 23.37 -12.39 9.71
N PRO A 346 24.65 -12.31 9.29
CA PRO A 346 25.78 -12.60 10.17
C PRO A 346 25.87 -11.69 11.39
N SER A 347 25.54 -10.40 11.23
CA SER A 347 25.56 -9.41 12.33
C SER A 347 24.53 -9.69 13.40
N ALA A 348 23.36 -10.23 13.03
CA ALA A 348 22.30 -10.63 13.95
C ALA A 348 22.42 -12.10 14.40
N LYS A 349 23.33 -12.89 13.77
CA LYS A 349 23.47 -14.34 13.98
C LYS A 349 22.15 -15.08 13.89
N ASN A 350 21.25 -14.66 12.99
CA ASN A 350 19.91 -15.18 12.84
C ASN A 350 19.50 -15.29 11.37
N TYR A 351 18.54 -16.17 11.09
CA TYR A 351 17.83 -16.22 9.82
C TYR A 351 16.69 -15.20 9.82
N HIS A 352 16.67 -14.39 8.79
CA HIS A 352 15.67 -13.35 8.62
C HIS A 352 14.92 -13.59 7.31
N TYR A 353 13.82 -14.30 7.38
CA TYR A 353 12.90 -14.55 6.27
C TYR A 353 11.47 -14.71 6.77
N TYR A 354 10.50 -14.36 5.94
CA TYR A 354 9.08 -14.33 6.30
C TYR A 354 8.19 -15.08 5.32
N ALA A 355 8.78 -15.70 4.29
CA ALA A 355 8.10 -16.58 3.36
C ALA A 355 8.87 -17.90 3.21
N PRO A 356 8.20 -18.99 2.84
CA PRO A 356 8.90 -20.25 2.61
C PRO A 356 9.75 -20.20 1.35
N TYR A 357 10.79 -20.97 1.35
CA TYR A 357 11.62 -21.32 0.20
C TYR A 357 11.53 -22.83 -0.06
N GLU A 358 12.09 -23.32 -1.15
CA GLU A 358 12.05 -24.75 -1.50
C GLU A 358 12.66 -25.62 -0.39
N GLY A 359 11.90 -26.62 0.06
CA GLY A 359 12.27 -27.50 1.18
C GLY A 359 11.95 -26.94 2.57
N HIS A 360 11.43 -25.71 2.71
CA HIS A 360 11.04 -25.18 4.00
C HIS A 360 9.85 -25.93 4.60
N LEU A 361 9.87 -26.13 5.93
CA LEU A 361 8.86 -26.91 6.66
C LEU A 361 7.42 -26.40 6.49
N SER A 362 7.20 -25.10 6.25
CA SER A 362 5.87 -24.50 6.02
C SER A 362 5.47 -24.46 4.53
N ALA A 363 6.33 -24.88 3.61
CA ALA A 363 6.03 -24.86 2.17
C ALA A 363 4.77 -25.66 1.78
N PRO A 364 4.51 -26.86 2.35
CA PRO A 364 3.28 -27.61 2.06
C PRO A 364 2.01 -26.84 2.46
N ASP A 365 2.05 -26.07 3.55
CA ASP A 365 0.93 -25.26 4.01
C ASP A 365 0.77 -23.99 3.18
N PHE A 366 1.89 -23.40 2.76
CA PHE A 366 1.87 -22.26 1.84
C PHE A 366 1.27 -22.63 0.48
N ILE A 367 1.54 -23.85 -0.02
CA ILE A 367 0.88 -24.36 -1.23
C ILE A 367 -0.64 -24.51 -1.01
N ARG A 368 -1.11 -24.89 0.20
CA ARG A 368 -2.54 -24.90 0.52
C ARG A 368 -3.13 -23.49 0.51
N PHE A 369 -2.44 -22.54 1.13
CA PHE A 369 -2.82 -21.12 1.11
C PHE A 369 -2.88 -20.55 -0.32
N TYR A 370 -1.85 -20.81 -1.13
CA TYR A 370 -1.80 -20.43 -2.55
C TYR A 370 -3.01 -20.97 -3.34
N LYS A 371 -3.46 -22.21 -3.07
CA LYS A 371 -4.58 -22.84 -3.76
C LYS A 371 -5.96 -22.37 -3.29
N MET A 372 -6.04 -21.49 -2.30
CA MET A 372 -7.32 -20.95 -1.84
C MET A 372 -7.91 -20.03 -2.90
N ASP A 373 -9.15 -20.26 -3.31
CA ASP A 373 -9.83 -19.44 -4.33
C ASP A 373 -9.82 -17.93 -4.02
N LYS A 374 -9.80 -17.56 -2.76
CA LYS A 374 -9.81 -16.16 -2.34
C LYS A 374 -8.44 -15.46 -2.35
N VAL A 375 -7.34 -16.18 -2.49
CA VAL A 375 -5.99 -15.62 -2.50
C VAL A 375 -5.51 -15.49 -3.95
N MET A 376 -4.96 -14.34 -4.29
CA MET A 376 -4.51 -14.03 -5.65
C MET A 376 -2.99 -13.98 -5.73
N PHE A 377 -2.45 -14.68 -6.72
CA PHE A 377 -1.07 -14.62 -7.14
C PHE A 377 -0.95 -13.93 -8.52
N GLU A 378 0.24 -13.94 -9.11
CA GLU A 378 0.54 -13.15 -10.32
C GLU A 378 -0.41 -13.45 -11.49
N LYS A 379 -0.66 -14.72 -11.82
CA LYS A 379 -1.56 -15.07 -12.93
C LYS A 379 -2.99 -14.57 -12.72
N ASP A 380 -3.47 -14.64 -11.47
CA ASP A 380 -4.80 -14.17 -11.15
C ASP A 380 -4.92 -12.67 -11.37
N ILE A 381 -3.95 -11.88 -10.85
CA ILE A 381 -3.97 -10.43 -10.95
C ILE A 381 -3.75 -9.95 -12.40
N ARG A 382 -2.88 -10.62 -13.16
CA ARG A 382 -2.65 -10.37 -14.59
C ARG A 382 -3.93 -10.54 -15.39
N ASN A 383 -4.71 -11.58 -15.12
CA ASN A 383 -5.99 -11.84 -15.79
C ASN A 383 -7.03 -10.75 -15.50
N GLN A 384 -6.91 -10.01 -14.39
CA GLN A 384 -7.78 -8.87 -14.06
C GLN A 384 -7.47 -7.62 -14.89
N LYS A 385 -6.33 -7.57 -15.63
CA LYS A 385 -5.89 -6.39 -16.38
C LYS A 385 -5.96 -5.11 -15.52
N ILE A 386 -5.38 -5.18 -14.34
CA ILE A 386 -5.63 -4.27 -13.20
C ILE A 386 -5.32 -2.79 -13.53
N TYR A 387 -4.49 -2.53 -14.55
CA TYR A 387 -4.10 -1.19 -15.01
C TYR A 387 -4.99 -0.62 -16.12
N THR A 388 -5.99 -1.37 -16.56
CA THR A 388 -6.92 -0.91 -17.60
C THR A 388 -8.27 -0.53 -17.02
N ASP A 389 -8.91 0.49 -17.60
CA ASP A 389 -10.28 0.82 -17.23
C ASP A 389 -11.25 -0.18 -17.90
N PRO A 390 -12.01 -0.97 -17.13
CA PRO A 390 -12.94 -1.95 -17.70
C PRO A 390 -14.17 -1.32 -18.39
N GLY A 391 -14.23 0.00 -18.47
CA GLY A 391 -15.29 0.75 -19.16
C GLY A 391 -14.86 1.36 -20.51
N ARG A 392 -13.66 1.01 -20.99
CA ARG A 392 -13.16 1.40 -22.31
C ARG A 392 -12.90 0.20 -23.19
#